data_8dbfe73e73a73a4d4534cd0172ff9c45
#
_entry.id   8dbfe73e73a73a4d4534cd0172ff9c45
#
_cell.length_a   1.000
_cell.length_b   1.000
_cell.length_c   1.000
_cell.angle_alpha   90.00
_cell.angle_beta   90.00
_cell.angle_gamma   90.00
#
_symmetry.space_group_name_H-M   'P 1'
#
loop_
_entity.id
_entity.type
_entity.pdbx_description
1 polymer ?
#
loop_
_entity_poly.entity_id
_entity_poly.type
_entity_poly.pdbx_seq_one_letter_code
_entity_poly.pdbx_strand_id
1 'polypeptide(L)'
;MIECGTENFMKHKIILVLAAFCLLFGCTKNETQKPVTMVFLPNESSDAMKDARQAFMEIISEAVGRPVEIKTTTDYNIALEAIISGNADMAYIGAEGYINAHKRNPAIVPVVTNSGPSGTLEDALYYSFIAVRTEDAAQYKDEDGYDLNRLKGKNISFVSTSSTSGFVIPATLLVKKFGLTGTDELIQGNSVFSKVLFAGSHQGSQVNLFRKDADAAAFAIPQTIGVYDLIEGEAYQTGASYKVVEGAIEPFDKFPGSEITIIQSIPVLNAPIVMNTKTLTPEEQKKIQEALTSEKTANNPGIFKIKDSEKKGMYPKYTEKTKLVKTTDAWYDKIRNLTK
;
A
#
# COMPACT_ATOMS: atom_id res chain seq x y z
N MET A 1 -64.67 -1.79 66.36
CA MET A 1 -63.57 -0.85 66.18
C MET A 1 -62.44 -1.60 65.48
N ILE A 2 -62.49 -1.49 64.16
CA ILE A 2 -61.49 -2.14 63.29
C ILE A 2 -61.14 -1.08 62.23
N GLU A 3 -60.04 -0.42 62.37
CA GLU A 3 -59.39 0.32 61.32
C GLU A 3 -57.86 0.06 61.41
N CYS A 4 -57.41 -0.92 60.72
CA CYS A 4 -55.99 -1.04 60.39
C CYS A 4 -55.85 -2.08 59.28
N GLY A 5 -55.64 -1.68 58.03
CA GLY A 5 -55.43 -2.67 56.96
C GLY A 5 -55.25 -2.18 55.57
N THR A 6 -55.48 -0.90 55.26
CA THR A 6 -55.50 -0.44 53.86
C THR A 6 -54.21 0.31 53.41
N GLU A 7 -53.43 0.88 54.30
CA GLU A 7 -52.24 1.64 53.96
C GLU A 7 -51.04 0.80 53.53
N ASN A 8 -50.92 -0.42 54.11
CA ASN A 8 -49.77 -1.28 53.79
C ASN A 8 -49.88 -1.96 52.42
N PHE A 9 -51.09 -2.13 51.89
CA PHE A 9 -51.30 -2.82 50.61
C PHE A 9 -50.96 -1.91 49.40
N MET A 10 -51.11 -0.60 49.57
CA MET A 10 -50.85 0.39 48.52
C MET A 10 -49.32 0.67 48.40
N LYS A 11 -48.60 0.69 49.52
CA LYS A 11 -47.14 0.87 49.55
C LYS A 11 -46.38 -0.29 48.88
N HIS A 12 -46.85 -1.53 49.04
CA HIS A 12 -46.24 -2.69 48.39
C HIS A 12 -46.47 -2.77 46.88
N LYS A 13 -47.60 -2.28 46.39
CA LYS A 13 -47.87 -2.22 44.94
C LYS A 13 -47.05 -1.13 44.24
N ILE A 14 -46.80 -0.01 44.90
CA ILE A 14 -45.96 1.08 44.34
C ILE A 14 -44.50 0.65 44.32
N ILE A 15 -43.97 -0.08 45.30
CA ILE A 15 -42.60 -0.60 45.33
C ILE A 15 -42.39 -1.68 44.26
N LEU A 16 -43.40 -2.53 43.99
CA LEU A 16 -43.33 -3.55 42.93
C LEU A 16 -43.33 -2.93 41.52
N VAL A 17 -44.06 -1.85 41.30
CA VAL A 17 -44.10 -1.15 40.00
C VAL A 17 -42.77 -0.37 39.74
N LEU A 18 -42.19 0.24 40.79
CA LEU A 18 -40.86 0.87 40.63
C LEU A 18 -39.75 -0.16 40.42
N ALA A 19 -39.79 -1.33 41.06
CA ALA A 19 -38.82 -2.42 40.84
C ALA A 19 -38.95 -3.02 39.42
N ALA A 20 -40.15 -3.12 38.84
CA ALA A 20 -40.37 -3.60 37.49
C ALA A 20 -39.91 -2.57 36.43
N PHE A 21 -39.92 -1.25 36.73
CA PHE A 21 -39.45 -0.21 35.81
C PHE A 21 -37.91 -0.10 35.78
N CYS A 22 -37.22 -0.47 36.86
CA CYS A 22 -35.75 -0.55 36.89
C CYS A 22 -35.19 -1.77 36.13
N LEU A 23 -35.97 -2.81 35.88
CA LEU A 23 -35.57 -3.98 35.11
C LEU A 23 -35.64 -3.78 33.58
N LEU A 24 -36.29 -2.71 33.10
CA LEU A 24 -36.38 -2.35 31.68
C LEU A 24 -35.23 -1.46 31.22
N PHE A 25 -34.45 -0.89 32.12
CA PHE A 25 -33.13 -0.35 31.82
C PHE A 25 -32.07 -1.43 31.92
N GLY A 26 -32.35 -2.59 31.32
CA GLY A 26 -31.36 -3.64 31.13
C GLY A 26 -30.16 -3.03 30.42
N CYS A 27 -29.01 -3.13 31.07
CA CYS A 27 -27.71 -2.87 30.48
C CYS A 27 -27.71 -3.36 29.03
N THR A 28 -27.83 -2.47 28.08
CA THR A 28 -27.26 -2.72 26.79
C THR A 28 -25.77 -2.90 27.06
N LYS A 29 -25.32 -4.16 27.15
CA LYS A 29 -23.93 -4.49 26.96
C LYS A 29 -23.57 -3.79 25.64
N ASN A 30 -22.85 -2.70 25.72
CA ASN A 30 -22.07 -2.25 24.60
C ASN A 30 -21.12 -3.42 24.30
N GLU A 31 -21.55 -4.37 23.49
CA GLU A 31 -20.62 -5.26 22.82
C GLU A 31 -19.71 -4.30 22.05
N THR A 32 -18.48 -4.15 22.54
CA THR A 32 -17.46 -3.41 21.83
C THR A 32 -17.34 -4.08 20.47
N GLN A 33 -17.91 -3.44 19.44
CA GLN A 33 -17.89 -3.98 18.10
C GLN A 33 -16.43 -4.26 17.74
N LYS A 34 -16.18 -5.45 17.19
CA LYS A 34 -14.84 -5.83 16.72
C LYS A 34 -14.32 -4.72 15.81
N PRO A 35 -13.10 -4.21 16.00
CA PRO A 35 -12.55 -3.17 15.14
C PRO A 35 -12.44 -3.65 13.67
N VAL A 36 -12.57 -2.73 12.72
CA VAL A 36 -12.16 -2.98 11.33
C VAL A 36 -10.64 -3.02 11.30
N THR A 37 -10.07 -4.10 10.83
CA THR A 37 -8.63 -4.25 10.70
C THR A 37 -8.17 -3.92 9.28
N MET A 38 -7.27 -2.93 9.14
CA MET A 38 -6.61 -2.62 7.87
C MET A 38 -5.11 -2.89 7.96
N VAL A 39 -4.58 -3.66 7.02
CA VAL A 39 -3.16 -4.01 6.95
C VAL A 39 -2.43 -3.24 5.85
N PHE A 40 -1.19 -2.84 6.15
CA PHE A 40 -0.28 -2.19 5.22
C PHE A 40 0.95 -3.04 4.95
N LEU A 41 1.49 -2.92 3.72
CA LEU A 41 2.76 -3.53 3.33
C LEU A 41 3.95 -2.91 4.09
N PRO A 42 5.12 -3.57 4.10
CA PRO A 42 6.34 -3.05 4.75
C PRO A 42 6.75 -1.65 4.30
N ASN A 43 6.52 -1.29 3.04
CA ASN A 43 6.87 0.04 2.51
C ASN A 43 6.16 1.18 3.25
N GLU A 44 4.91 0.94 3.65
CA GLU A 44 4.04 1.91 4.31
C GLU A 44 4.07 1.76 5.84
N SER A 45 4.92 0.86 6.36
CA SER A 45 5.07 0.62 7.80
C SER A 45 5.99 1.63 8.49
N SER A 46 6.78 2.40 7.73
CA SER A 46 7.71 3.41 8.24
C SER A 46 6.99 4.57 8.95
N ASP A 47 7.71 5.29 9.80
CA ASP A 47 7.20 6.49 10.47
C ASP A 47 6.82 7.60 9.49
N ALA A 48 7.46 7.64 8.32
CA ALA A 48 7.10 8.57 7.25
C ALA A 48 5.66 8.44 6.77
N MET A 49 5.05 7.26 6.92
CA MET A 49 3.66 6.98 6.54
C MET A 49 2.69 7.01 7.74
N LYS A 50 3.14 7.48 8.92
CA LYS A 50 2.29 7.53 10.13
C LYS A 50 1.05 8.39 9.93
N ASP A 51 1.19 9.56 9.33
CA ASP A 51 0.08 10.48 9.08
C ASP A 51 -0.97 9.87 8.15
N ALA A 52 -0.51 9.14 7.13
CA ALA A 52 -1.40 8.45 6.18
C ALA A 52 -2.19 7.33 6.87
N ARG A 53 -1.52 6.50 7.65
CA ARG A 53 -2.20 5.43 8.41
C ARG A 53 -3.22 6.00 9.39
N GLN A 54 -2.89 7.08 10.08
CA GLN A 54 -3.82 7.77 10.98
C GLN A 54 -5.02 8.33 10.22
N ALA A 55 -4.80 8.96 9.06
CA ALA A 55 -5.88 9.50 8.24
C ALA A 55 -6.84 8.41 7.73
N PHE A 56 -6.32 7.27 7.26
CA PHE A 56 -7.17 6.13 6.87
C PHE A 56 -7.97 5.59 8.06
N MET A 57 -7.35 5.45 9.22
CA MET A 57 -8.03 5.01 10.44
C MET A 57 -9.21 5.92 10.78
N GLU A 58 -9.00 7.24 10.77
CA GLU A 58 -10.03 8.24 11.09
C GLU A 58 -11.17 8.23 10.06
N ILE A 59 -10.84 8.25 8.77
CA ILE A 59 -11.83 8.26 7.68
C ILE A 59 -12.71 7.00 7.74
N ILE A 60 -12.12 5.82 7.89
CA ILE A 60 -12.85 4.57 7.92
C ILE A 60 -13.67 4.45 9.20
N SER A 61 -13.10 4.81 10.36
CA SER A 61 -13.81 4.77 11.64
C SER A 61 -15.04 5.68 11.65
N GLU A 62 -14.90 6.90 11.12
CA GLU A 62 -16.03 7.85 10.95
C GLU A 62 -17.12 7.26 10.02
N ALA A 63 -16.72 6.61 8.95
CA ALA A 63 -17.65 6.05 7.97
C ALA A 63 -18.47 4.88 8.52
N VAL A 64 -17.85 3.98 9.27
CA VAL A 64 -18.52 2.76 9.75
C VAL A 64 -19.07 2.89 11.18
N GLY A 65 -18.66 3.92 11.94
CA GLY A 65 -19.13 4.16 13.30
C GLY A 65 -18.54 3.19 14.34
N ARG A 66 -17.42 2.52 14.03
CA ARG A 66 -16.72 1.62 14.96
C ARG A 66 -15.20 1.78 14.87
N PRO A 67 -14.43 1.31 15.87
CA PRO A 67 -12.98 1.44 15.87
C PRO A 67 -12.33 0.80 14.64
N VAL A 68 -11.20 1.36 14.21
CA VAL A 68 -10.34 0.81 13.16
C VAL A 68 -8.96 0.54 13.76
N GLU A 69 -8.42 -0.65 13.51
CA GLU A 69 -7.06 -1.04 13.88
C GLU A 69 -6.19 -1.08 12.63
N ILE A 70 -5.10 -0.32 12.63
CA ILE A 70 -4.09 -0.38 11.57
C ILE A 70 -3.00 -1.36 11.97
N LYS A 71 -2.71 -2.34 11.11
CA LYS A 71 -1.60 -3.28 11.27
C LYS A 71 -0.55 -3.02 10.22
N THR A 72 0.69 -2.90 10.67
CA THR A 72 1.87 -2.85 9.81
C THR A 72 2.54 -4.23 9.79
N THR A 73 3.20 -4.56 8.68
CA THR A 73 3.88 -5.84 8.52
C THR A 73 5.33 -5.64 8.13
N THR A 74 6.14 -6.65 8.36
CA THR A 74 7.55 -6.71 7.93
C THR A 74 7.74 -7.57 6.68
N ASP A 75 6.67 -8.21 6.20
CA ASP A 75 6.70 -9.10 5.03
C ASP A 75 5.42 -8.96 4.20
N TYR A 76 5.56 -9.00 2.88
CA TYR A 76 4.46 -8.89 1.92
C TYR A 76 3.45 -10.03 2.06
N ASN A 77 3.94 -11.27 2.27
CA ASN A 77 3.08 -12.44 2.36
C ASN A 77 2.25 -12.41 3.64
N ILE A 78 2.77 -11.84 4.75
CA ILE A 78 1.99 -11.67 5.98
C ILE A 78 0.80 -10.75 5.73
N ALA A 79 0.98 -9.64 5.00
CA ALA A 79 -0.13 -8.76 4.63
C ALA A 79 -1.17 -9.47 3.75
N LEU A 80 -0.70 -10.22 2.73
CA LEU A 80 -1.57 -10.99 1.84
C LEU A 80 -2.35 -12.08 2.59
N GLU A 81 -1.69 -12.87 3.44
CA GLU A 81 -2.37 -13.91 4.22
C GLU A 81 -3.38 -13.33 5.21
N ALA A 82 -3.10 -12.16 5.79
CA ALA A 82 -4.04 -11.51 6.69
C ALA A 82 -5.38 -11.17 6.00
N ILE A 83 -5.33 -10.61 4.80
CA ILE A 83 -6.57 -10.29 4.05
C ILE A 83 -7.23 -11.53 3.46
N ILE A 84 -6.46 -12.50 2.97
CA ILE A 84 -6.98 -13.74 2.37
C ILE A 84 -7.72 -14.59 3.41
N SER A 85 -7.17 -14.72 4.63
CA SER A 85 -7.75 -15.49 5.71
C SER A 85 -8.91 -14.79 6.45
N GLY A 86 -9.13 -13.48 6.20
CA GLY A 86 -10.10 -12.67 6.92
C GLY A 86 -9.63 -12.20 8.30
N ASN A 87 -8.32 -12.27 8.59
CA ASN A 87 -7.71 -11.65 9.77
C ASN A 87 -7.52 -10.14 9.59
N ALA A 88 -7.64 -9.64 8.37
CA ALA A 88 -7.81 -8.25 8.04
C ALA A 88 -9.07 -8.07 7.18
N ASP A 89 -9.77 -6.97 7.38
CA ASP A 89 -10.97 -6.59 6.65
C ASP A 89 -10.63 -5.78 5.40
N MET A 90 -9.53 -5.04 5.47
CA MET A 90 -9.01 -4.18 4.40
C MET A 90 -7.49 -4.31 4.30
N ALA A 91 -6.95 -4.00 3.13
CA ALA A 91 -5.51 -3.92 2.92
C ALA A 91 -5.14 -2.88 1.86
N TYR A 92 -3.96 -2.27 2.02
CA TYR A 92 -3.26 -1.59 0.92
C TYR A 92 -2.18 -2.53 0.40
N ILE A 93 -2.36 -3.02 -0.82
CA ILE A 93 -1.48 -4.01 -1.45
C ILE A 93 -1.24 -3.67 -2.93
N GLY A 94 -0.13 -4.11 -3.48
CA GLY A 94 0.16 -3.91 -4.90
C GLY A 94 -0.83 -4.62 -5.82
N ALA A 95 -0.88 -4.23 -7.10
CA ALA A 95 -1.80 -4.82 -8.08
C ALA A 95 -1.65 -6.34 -8.20
N GLU A 96 -0.42 -6.87 -8.24
CA GLU A 96 -0.18 -8.32 -8.25
C GLU A 96 -0.61 -8.99 -6.96
N GLY A 97 -0.33 -8.35 -5.81
CA GLY A 97 -0.81 -8.83 -4.51
C GLY A 97 -2.33 -8.96 -4.48
N TYR A 98 -3.05 -7.97 -5.05
CA TYR A 98 -4.49 -8.02 -5.21
C TYR A 98 -4.93 -9.19 -6.12
N ILE A 99 -4.33 -9.33 -7.30
CA ILE A 99 -4.65 -10.41 -8.25
C ILE A 99 -4.50 -11.78 -7.59
N ASN A 100 -3.41 -11.99 -6.86
CA ASN A 100 -3.16 -13.22 -6.10
C ASN A 100 -4.20 -13.43 -4.98
N ALA A 101 -4.48 -12.39 -4.19
CA ALA A 101 -5.46 -12.47 -3.12
C ALA A 101 -6.86 -12.77 -3.64
N HIS A 102 -7.30 -12.09 -4.70
CA HIS A 102 -8.60 -12.32 -5.34
C HIS A 102 -8.74 -13.74 -5.92
N LYS A 103 -7.68 -14.25 -6.58
CA LYS A 103 -7.65 -15.63 -7.10
C LYS A 103 -7.84 -16.68 -5.99
N ARG A 104 -7.26 -16.46 -4.82
CA ARG A 104 -7.35 -17.36 -3.66
C ARG A 104 -8.63 -17.17 -2.84
N ASN A 105 -9.13 -15.95 -2.77
CA ASN A 105 -10.38 -15.58 -2.11
C ASN A 105 -11.13 -14.52 -2.92
N PRO A 106 -12.11 -14.91 -3.77
CA PRO A 106 -12.88 -13.98 -4.61
C PRO A 106 -13.68 -12.92 -3.83
N ALA A 107 -13.83 -13.07 -2.52
CA ALA A 107 -14.44 -12.04 -1.68
C ALA A 107 -13.53 -10.81 -1.48
N ILE A 108 -12.26 -10.88 -1.85
CA ILE A 108 -11.36 -9.74 -1.80
C ILE A 108 -11.54 -8.96 -3.10
N VAL A 109 -12.02 -7.73 -2.99
CA VAL A 109 -12.29 -6.86 -4.14
C VAL A 109 -11.53 -5.54 -4.02
N PRO A 110 -11.15 -4.90 -5.14
CA PRO A 110 -10.56 -3.57 -5.11
C PRO A 110 -11.65 -2.54 -4.87
N VAL A 111 -11.38 -1.56 -4.02
CA VAL A 111 -12.33 -0.51 -3.64
C VAL A 111 -12.04 0.78 -4.37
N VAL A 112 -10.82 1.27 -4.15
CA VAL A 112 -10.31 2.53 -4.71
C VAL A 112 -8.83 2.41 -5.02
N THR A 113 -8.36 3.29 -5.90
CA THR A 113 -6.95 3.58 -6.12
C THR A 113 -6.76 5.09 -6.27
N ASN A 114 -5.53 5.60 -6.13
CA ASN A 114 -5.27 7.01 -6.40
C ASN A 114 -5.28 7.27 -7.91
N SER A 115 -5.93 8.35 -8.32
CA SER A 115 -5.90 8.81 -9.71
C SER A 115 -4.55 9.46 -10.04
N GLY A 116 -4.30 9.63 -11.33
CA GLY A 116 -3.30 10.57 -11.82
C GLY A 116 -3.80 12.02 -11.84
N PRO A 117 -3.15 12.91 -12.61
CA PRO A 117 -3.53 14.32 -12.78
C PRO A 117 -4.95 14.56 -13.30
N SER A 118 -5.49 13.63 -14.11
CA SER A 118 -6.84 13.74 -14.69
C SER A 118 -7.95 13.63 -13.66
N GLY A 119 -7.69 13.02 -12.50
CA GLY A 119 -8.71 12.66 -11.52
C GLY A 119 -9.50 11.41 -11.89
N THR A 120 -9.00 10.61 -12.85
CA THR A 120 -9.63 9.37 -13.36
C THR A 120 -8.65 8.19 -13.33
N LEU A 121 -9.10 7.03 -13.83
CA LEU A 121 -8.25 5.84 -13.96
C LEU A 121 -7.31 5.88 -15.18
N GLU A 122 -7.50 6.80 -16.12
CA GLU A 122 -6.75 6.85 -17.39
C GLU A 122 -5.24 7.00 -17.18
N ASP A 123 -4.85 7.83 -16.24
CA ASP A 123 -3.48 8.17 -15.90
C ASP A 123 -3.12 7.76 -14.45
N ALA A 124 -3.86 6.81 -13.88
CA ALA A 124 -3.64 6.29 -12.54
C ALA A 124 -2.44 5.31 -12.53
N LEU A 125 -1.25 5.85 -12.73
CA LEU A 125 -0.01 5.12 -12.91
C LEU A 125 1.07 5.58 -11.93
N TYR A 126 1.96 4.66 -11.60
CA TYR A 126 3.27 4.93 -11.01
C TYR A 126 4.34 4.16 -11.80
N TYR A 127 5.59 4.15 -11.36
CA TYR A 127 6.67 3.55 -12.12
C TYR A 127 7.42 2.49 -11.32
N SER A 128 7.70 1.37 -11.98
CA SER A 128 8.65 0.36 -11.57
C SER A 128 10.00 0.68 -12.21
N PHE A 129 11.06 0.62 -11.44
CA PHE A 129 12.41 0.91 -11.90
C PHE A 129 13.32 -0.30 -11.78
N ILE A 130 14.25 -0.42 -12.74
CA ILE A 130 15.52 -1.10 -12.54
C ILE A 130 16.57 0.01 -12.53
N ALA A 131 17.33 0.12 -11.45
CA ALA A 131 18.35 1.14 -11.26
C ALA A 131 19.68 0.54 -10.88
N VAL A 132 20.74 1.31 -11.16
CA VAL A 132 22.11 1.02 -10.78
C VAL A 132 22.69 2.24 -10.08
N ARG A 133 23.85 2.12 -9.42
CA ARG A 133 24.58 3.29 -8.92
C ARG A 133 24.99 4.16 -10.10
N THR A 134 24.92 5.48 -9.97
CA THR A 134 25.27 6.41 -11.06
C THR A 134 26.72 6.23 -11.52
N GLU A 135 27.65 5.95 -10.60
CA GLU A 135 29.06 5.67 -10.91
C GLU A 135 29.24 4.46 -11.84
N ASP A 136 28.33 3.51 -11.81
CA ASP A 136 28.36 2.28 -12.60
C ASP A 136 27.50 2.36 -13.88
N ALA A 137 26.70 3.39 -14.06
CA ALA A 137 25.68 3.48 -15.11
C ALA A 137 26.25 3.32 -16.52
N ALA A 138 27.47 3.83 -16.76
CA ALA A 138 28.15 3.72 -18.06
C ALA A 138 28.38 2.27 -18.51
N GLN A 139 28.52 1.33 -17.57
CA GLN A 139 28.74 -0.10 -17.86
C GLN A 139 27.52 -0.75 -18.50
N TYR A 140 26.33 -0.15 -18.36
CA TYR A 140 25.04 -0.67 -18.84
C TYR A 140 24.58 0.03 -20.13
N LYS A 141 25.32 1.05 -20.63
CA LYS A 141 24.98 1.78 -21.84
C LYS A 141 25.44 1.05 -23.10
N ASP A 142 24.65 1.18 -24.17
CA ASP A 142 25.01 0.88 -25.55
C ASP A 142 24.70 2.09 -26.45
N GLU A 143 24.67 1.89 -27.79
CA GLU A 143 24.40 2.95 -28.78
C GLU A 143 22.94 3.45 -28.66
N ASP A 144 22.00 2.60 -28.25
CA ASP A 144 20.56 2.88 -28.20
C ASP A 144 20.08 3.30 -26.80
N GLY A 145 20.96 3.31 -25.77
CA GLY A 145 20.61 3.70 -24.41
C GLY A 145 21.15 2.74 -23.33
N TYR A 146 20.27 1.95 -22.68
CA TYR A 146 20.68 0.97 -21.66
C TYR A 146 20.35 -0.45 -22.11
N ASP A 147 21.36 -1.33 -22.14
CA ASP A 147 21.21 -2.74 -22.46
C ASP A 147 21.10 -3.60 -21.21
N LEU A 148 19.89 -4.09 -20.94
CA LEU A 148 19.61 -4.96 -19.77
C LEU A 148 20.34 -6.31 -19.85
N ASN A 149 20.85 -6.75 -21.02
CA ASN A 149 21.68 -7.96 -21.09
C ASN A 149 22.97 -7.83 -20.27
N ARG A 150 23.44 -6.61 -20.02
CA ARG A 150 24.62 -6.32 -19.19
C ARG A 150 24.40 -6.55 -17.69
N LEU A 151 23.12 -6.85 -17.30
CA LEU A 151 22.78 -7.31 -15.96
C LEU A 151 23.11 -8.79 -15.73
N LYS A 152 23.31 -9.59 -16.80
CA LYS A 152 23.67 -11.01 -16.67
C LYS A 152 25.01 -11.16 -15.92
N GLY A 153 25.04 -12.07 -14.95
CA GLY A 153 26.20 -12.29 -14.09
C GLY A 153 26.40 -11.27 -12.97
N LYS A 154 25.51 -10.26 -12.84
CA LYS A 154 25.53 -9.28 -11.75
C LYS A 154 24.71 -9.75 -10.56
N ASN A 155 24.86 -9.08 -9.41
CA ASN A 155 23.98 -9.25 -8.27
C ASN A 155 22.78 -8.32 -8.43
N ILE A 156 21.57 -8.84 -8.22
CA ILE A 156 20.34 -8.04 -8.29
C ILE A 156 19.55 -8.10 -6.99
N SER A 157 18.95 -6.97 -6.62
CA SER A 157 18.03 -6.88 -5.50
C SER A 157 16.60 -6.64 -5.99
N PHE A 158 15.69 -7.50 -5.56
CA PHE A 158 14.24 -7.35 -5.69
C PHE A 158 13.61 -7.06 -4.32
N VAL A 159 12.33 -6.71 -4.31
CA VAL A 159 11.59 -6.41 -3.08
C VAL A 159 11.04 -7.69 -2.44
N SER A 160 10.11 -8.34 -3.11
CA SER A 160 9.45 -9.60 -2.70
C SER A 160 8.83 -10.22 -3.95
N THR A 161 8.70 -11.53 -4.01
CA THR A 161 8.08 -12.24 -5.14
C THR A 161 6.62 -11.83 -5.39
N SER A 162 5.94 -11.26 -4.40
CA SER A 162 4.57 -10.73 -4.52
C SER A 162 4.51 -9.21 -4.73
N SER A 163 5.66 -8.54 -4.85
CA SER A 163 5.70 -7.09 -5.15
C SER A 163 5.51 -6.83 -6.64
N THR A 164 4.48 -6.06 -7.01
CA THR A 164 4.19 -5.70 -8.40
C THR A 164 5.38 -5.02 -9.07
N SER A 165 5.81 -3.87 -8.54
CA SER A 165 6.87 -3.04 -9.14
C SER A 165 8.29 -3.39 -8.68
N GLY A 166 8.42 -4.10 -7.56
CA GLY A 166 9.72 -4.52 -7.05
C GLY A 166 10.14 -5.92 -7.47
N PHE A 167 9.27 -6.66 -8.19
CA PHE A 167 9.60 -7.99 -8.71
C PHE A 167 8.79 -8.34 -9.96
N VAL A 168 7.46 -8.47 -9.87
CA VAL A 168 6.68 -9.14 -10.93
C VAL A 168 6.83 -8.45 -12.29
N ILE A 169 6.68 -7.15 -12.35
CA ILE A 169 6.81 -6.39 -13.60
C ILE A 169 8.26 -6.39 -14.13
N PRO A 170 9.29 -6.00 -13.35
CA PRO A 170 10.66 -6.05 -13.84
C PRO A 170 11.14 -7.47 -14.14
N ALA A 171 10.74 -8.47 -13.35
CA ALA A 171 11.10 -9.87 -13.63
C ALA A 171 10.47 -10.37 -14.93
N THR A 172 9.20 -10.07 -15.20
CA THR A 172 8.54 -10.43 -16.47
C THR A 172 9.27 -9.79 -17.68
N LEU A 173 9.68 -8.53 -17.56
CA LEU A 173 10.47 -7.88 -18.57
C LEU A 173 11.82 -8.59 -18.80
N LEU A 174 12.52 -8.91 -17.72
CA LEU A 174 13.84 -9.55 -17.79
C LEU A 174 13.73 -11.00 -18.31
N VAL A 175 12.71 -11.77 -17.92
CA VAL A 175 12.42 -13.10 -18.46
C VAL A 175 12.29 -13.03 -19.98
N LYS A 176 11.48 -12.10 -20.49
CA LYS A 176 11.31 -11.88 -21.93
C LYS A 176 12.59 -11.42 -22.62
N LYS A 177 13.31 -10.45 -22.02
CA LYS A 177 14.56 -9.90 -22.59
C LYS A 177 15.67 -10.96 -22.67
N PHE A 178 15.72 -11.87 -21.69
CA PHE A 178 16.77 -12.89 -21.61
C PHE A 178 16.41 -14.22 -22.30
N GLY A 179 15.15 -14.35 -22.80
CA GLY A 179 14.66 -15.56 -23.45
C GLY A 179 14.47 -16.75 -22.48
N LEU A 180 14.07 -16.45 -21.24
CA LEU A 180 13.84 -17.47 -20.19
C LEU A 180 12.43 -18.04 -20.31
N THR A 181 12.19 -19.21 -19.70
CA THR A 181 10.87 -19.87 -19.68
C THR A 181 9.98 -19.34 -18.54
N GLY A 182 10.57 -18.74 -17.50
CA GLY A 182 9.84 -18.21 -16.38
C GLY A 182 10.73 -17.52 -15.34
N THR A 183 10.07 -16.96 -14.32
CA THR A 183 10.75 -16.24 -13.24
C THR A 183 11.60 -17.13 -12.34
N ASP A 184 11.30 -18.43 -12.29
CA ASP A 184 12.08 -19.40 -11.48
C ASP A 184 13.54 -19.46 -11.95
N GLU A 185 13.77 -19.44 -13.28
CA GLU A 185 15.13 -19.38 -13.82
C GLU A 185 15.82 -18.06 -13.48
N LEU A 186 15.07 -16.97 -13.40
CA LEU A 186 15.59 -15.63 -13.07
C LEU A 186 16.07 -15.55 -11.62
N ILE A 187 15.30 -16.13 -10.69
CA ILE A 187 15.59 -16.03 -9.25
C ILE A 187 16.57 -17.07 -8.74
N GLN A 188 16.84 -18.11 -9.53
CA GLN A 188 17.82 -19.11 -9.18
C GLN A 188 19.23 -18.51 -9.22
N GLY A 189 19.91 -18.46 -8.08
CA GLY A 189 21.28 -17.97 -8.01
C GLY A 189 22.22 -18.78 -8.89
N ASN A 190 23.25 -18.12 -9.41
CA ASN A 190 24.23 -18.69 -10.36
C ASN A 190 23.64 -19.16 -11.70
N SER A 191 22.43 -18.72 -12.04
CA SER A 191 21.83 -18.90 -13.37
C SER A 191 22.05 -17.63 -14.21
N VAL A 192 21.05 -16.74 -14.27
CA VAL A 192 21.16 -15.45 -14.98
C VAL A 192 21.96 -14.44 -14.17
N PHE A 193 21.67 -14.35 -12.88
CA PHE A 193 22.36 -13.48 -11.93
C PHE A 193 23.32 -14.30 -11.06
N SER A 194 24.46 -13.69 -10.68
CA SER A 194 25.36 -14.31 -9.70
C SER A 194 24.68 -14.46 -8.35
N LYS A 195 23.90 -13.44 -7.94
CA LYS A 195 23.14 -13.44 -6.70
C LYS A 195 21.82 -12.70 -6.88
N VAL A 196 20.76 -13.26 -6.30
CA VAL A 196 19.44 -12.61 -6.20
C VAL A 196 19.13 -12.38 -4.73
N LEU A 197 18.79 -11.13 -4.40
CA LEU A 197 18.39 -10.70 -3.06
C LEU A 197 16.93 -10.30 -3.05
N PHE A 198 16.21 -10.64 -1.98
CA PHE A 198 14.88 -10.13 -1.69
C PHE A 198 14.94 -9.28 -0.41
N ALA A 199 14.74 -7.98 -0.56
CA ALA A 199 14.99 -6.99 0.50
C ALA A 199 13.78 -6.72 1.41
N GLY A 200 12.62 -7.29 1.11
CA GLY A 200 11.39 -7.15 1.89
C GLY A 200 10.66 -5.82 1.72
N SER A 201 11.30 -4.77 1.19
CA SER A 201 10.71 -3.46 0.94
C SER A 201 11.41 -2.73 -0.21
N HIS A 202 10.75 -1.70 -0.78
CA HIS A 202 11.37 -0.84 -1.79
C HIS A 202 12.58 -0.11 -1.25
N GLN A 203 12.51 0.37 -0.02
CA GLN A 203 13.63 1.01 0.67
C GLN A 203 14.81 0.03 0.85
N GLY A 204 14.52 -1.19 1.29
CA GLY A 204 15.55 -2.23 1.46
C GLY A 204 16.25 -2.57 0.14
N SER A 205 15.52 -2.63 -0.98
CA SER A 205 16.11 -2.90 -2.30
C SER A 205 17.09 -1.80 -2.72
N GLN A 206 16.75 -0.53 -2.46
CA GLN A 206 17.62 0.62 -2.71
C GLN A 206 18.83 0.62 -1.77
N VAL A 207 18.64 0.27 -0.50
CA VAL A 207 19.75 0.15 0.48
C VAL A 207 20.76 -0.91 0.05
N ASN A 208 20.31 -2.07 -0.47
CA ASN A 208 21.22 -3.08 -1.01
C ASN A 208 22.09 -2.54 -2.15
N LEU A 209 21.54 -1.63 -2.97
CA LEU A 209 22.30 -0.96 -4.02
C LEU A 209 23.36 0.00 -3.46
N PHE A 210 22.99 0.83 -2.48
CA PHE A 210 23.92 1.77 -1.83
C PHE A 210 25.03 1.08 -1.04
N ARG A 211 24.72 -0.06 -0.41
CA ARG A 211 25.70 -0.88 0.32
C ARG A 211 26.61 -1.71 -0.58
N LYS A 212 26.35 -1.72 -1.90
CA LYS A 212 27.06 -2.55 -2.88
C LYS A 212 26.82 -4.07 -2.67
N ASP A 213 25.76 -4.43 -1.95
CA ASP A 213 25.31 -5.83 -1.83
C ASP A 213 24.68 -6.32 -3.14
N ALA A 214 24.17 -5.40 -3.96
CA ALA A 214 23.66 -5.60 -5.31
C ALA A 214 24.29 -4.60 -6.30
N ASP A 215 24.42 -4.99 -7.55
CA ASP A 215 24.87 -4.15 -8.66
C ASP A 215 23.71 -3.40 -9.32
N ALA A 216 22.51 -4.02 -9.28
CA ALA A 216 21.26 -3.44 -9.74
C ALA A 216 20.13 -3.72 -8.73
N ALA A 217 19.10 -2.89 -8.75
CA ALA A 217 17.95 -3.06 -7.87
C ALA A 217 16.65 -2.72 -8.60
N ALA A 218 15.58 -3.50 -8.30
CA ALA A 218 14.24 -3.23 -8.76
C ALA A 218 13.40 -2.67 -7.62
N PHE A 219 12.71 -1.54 -7.84
CA PHE A 219 11.91 -0.84 -6.82
C PHE A 219 10.99 0.22 -7.44
N ALA A 220 10.16 0.84 -6.60
CA ALA A 220 9.49 2.11 -6.89
C ALA A 220 9.99 3.19 -5.93
N ILE A 221 10.07 4.43 -6.40
CA ILE A 221 10.45 5.60 -5.58
C ILE A 221 9.16 6.18 -4.98
N PRO A 222 9.10 6.39 -3.65
CA PRO A 222 7.99 7.10 -3.02
C PRO A 222 7.96 8.55 -3.51
N GLN A 223 6.87 8.96 -4.16
CA GLN A 223 6.75 10.30 -4.75
C GLN A 223 6.47 11.42 -3.75
N THR A 224 6.04 11.07 -2.54
CA THR A 224 5.63 12.04 -1.51
C THR A 224 6.65 12.26 -0.42
N ILE A 225 7.62 11.36 -0.29
CA ILE A 225 8.68 11.43 0.69
C ILE A 225 9.90 12.00 -0.01
N GLY A 226 10.36 13.16 0.41
CA GLY A 226 11.53 13.84 -0.17
C GLY A 226 12.83 13.14 0.20
N VAL A 227 13.11 12.00 -0.44
CA VAL A 227 14.34 11.23 -0.26
C VAL A 227 15.37 11.60 -1.30
N TYR A 228 14.93 12.01 -2.48
CA TYR A 228 15.78 12.21 -3.64
C TYR A 228 15.57 13.57 -4.30
N ASP A 229 16.67 14.15 -4.75
CA ASP A 229 16.69 15.20 -5.77
C ASP A 229 16.96 14.58 -7.14
N LEU A 230 16.24 15.03 -8.18
CA LEU A 230 16.56 14.72 -9.55
C LEU A 230 17.78 15.57 -9.96
N ILE A 231 18.86 14.92 -10.40
CA ILE A 231 20.10 15.58 -10.77
C ILE A 231 20.39 15.55 -12.28
N GLU A 232 19.77 14.60 -13.01
CA GLU A 232 19.93 14.49 -14.47
C GLU A 232 18.69 13.81 -15.07
N GLY A 233 18.37 14.15 -16.33
CA GLY A 233 17.29 13.52 -17.10
C GLY A 233 15.90 14.02 -16.77
N GLU A 234 14.89 13.29 -17.23
CA GLU A 234 13.47 13.55 -16.97
C GLU A 234 12.97 12.66 -15.84
N ALA A 235 12.22 13.25 -14.89
CA ALA A 235 11.74 12.56 -13.72
C ALA A 235 10.97 11.27 -14.10
N TYR A 236 11.31 10.17 -13.41
CA TYR A 236 10.71 8.85 -13.56
C TYR A 236 10.94 8.17 -14.93
N GLN A 237 11.78 8.73 -15.80
CA GLN A 237 12.13 8.14 -17.08
C GLN A 237 13.45 7.35 -17.02
N THR A 238 13.63 6.46 -17.99
CA THR A 238 14.92 5.81 -18.21
C THR A 238 15.98 6.86 -18.50
N GLY A 239 17.13 6.80 -17.85
CA GLY A 239 18.21 7.78 -17.91
C GLY A 239 18.16 8.83 -16.80
N ALA A 240 17.05 8.94 -16.05
CA ALA A 240 16.99 9.85 -14.90
C ALA A 240 17.96 9.41 -13.81
N SER A 241 18.71 10.37 -13.25
CA SER A 241 19.60 10.16 -12.11
C SER A 241 19.11 10.95 -10.90
N TYR A 242 19.19 10.31 -9.76
CA TYR A 242 18.70 10.83 -8.49
C TYR A 242 19.79 10.76 -7.44
N LYS A 243 19.79 11.75 -6.53
CA LYS A 243 20.70 11.87 -5.42
C LYS A 243 19.94 11.87 -4.10
N VAL A 244 20.38 11.08 -3.14
CA VAL A 244 19.85 11.10 -1.77
C VAL A 244 20.14 12.45 -1.13
N VAL A 245 19.09 13.11 -0.64
CA VAL A 245 19.21 14.45 -0.02
C VAL A 245 19.85 14.37 1.36
N GLU A 246 20.49 15.45 1.78
CA GLU A 246 20.88 15.64 3.19
C GLU A 246 19.63 15.67 4.07
N GLY A 247 19.68 14.98 5.21
CA GLY A 247 18.51 14.90 6.11
C GLY A 247 17.38 14.01 5.61
N ALA A 248 17.64 13.14 4.63
CA ALA A 248 16.70 12.12 4.22
C ALA A 248 16.24 11.28 5.42
N ILE A 249 15.03 10.72 5.32
CA ILE A 249 14.48 9.86 6.37
C ILE A 249 15.16 8.48 6.39
N GLU A 250 15.08 7.77 7.52
CA GLU A 250 15.51 6.38 7.63
C GLU A 250 14.82 5.48 6.57
N PRO A 251 15.57 4.57 5.91
CA PRO A 251 16.98 4.22 6.13
C PRO A 251 17.98 5.03 5.28
N PHE A 252 17.53 6.02 4.54
CA PHE A 252 18.33 6.79 3.58
C PHE A 252 19.25 7.84 4.24
N ASP A 253 18.97 8.20 5.49
CA ASP A 253 19.79 9.07 6.34
C ASP A 253 21.25 8.59 6.49
N LYS A 254 21.50 7.31 6.21
CA LYS A 254 22.83 6.70 6.24
C LYS A 254 23.58 6.78 4.92
N PHE A 255 22.95 7.31 3.87
CA PHE A 255 23.46 7.34 2.51
C PHE A 255 23.37 8.71 1.84
N PRO A 256 23.58 9.84 2.57
CA PRO A 256 23.46 11.16 1.97
C PRO A 256 24.43 11.29 0.80
N GLY A 257 23.98 11.93 -0.28
CA GLY A 257 24.75 12.12 -1.48
C GLY A 257 24.94 10.89 -2.37
N SER A 258 24.45 9.70 -1.96
CA SER A 258 24.46 8.52 -2.84
C SER A 258 23.56 8.73 -4.04
N GLU A 259 24.00 8.26 -5.20
CA GLU A 259 23.34 8.51 -6.48
C GLU A 259 22.94 7.21 -7.18
N ILE A 260 21.77 7.24 -7.81
CA ILE A 260 21.24 6.15 -8.64
C ILE A 260 20.84 6.66 -10.02
N THR A 261 21.01 5.81 -11.02
CA THR A 261 20.50 6.04 -12.38
C THR A 261 19.50 4.97 -12.75
N ILE A 262 18.34 5.40 -13.25
CA ILE A 262 17.28 4.51 -13.74
C ILE A 262 17.70 3.99 -15.12
N ILE A 263 18.00 2.70 -15.22
CA ILE A 263 18.34 2.06 -16.50
C ILE A 263 17.11 1.46 -17.20
N GLN A 264 16.01 1.30 -16.49
CA GLN A 264 14.72 0.92 -17.05
C GLN A 264 13.60 1.48 -16.19
N SER A 265 12.65 2.17 -16.83
CA SER A 265 11.41 2.63 -16.24
C SER A 265 10.21 1.96 -16.92
N ILE A 266 9.25 1.49 -16.13
CA ILE A 266 8.06 0.77 -16.60
C ILE A 266 6.83 1.35 -15.91
N PRO A 267 5.83 1.88 -16.66
CA PRO A 267 4.59 2.34 -16.08
C PRO A 267 3.75 1.16 -15.53
N VAL A 268 3.20 1.32 -14.34
CA VAL A 268 2.43 0.31 -13.62
C VAL A 268 1.13 0.91 -13.11
N LEU A 269 0.04 0.16 -13.14
CA LEU A 269 -1.23 0.60 -12.56
C LEU A 269 -1.10 0.82 -11.05
N ASN A 270 -1.68 1.91 -10.55
CA ASN A 270 -1.65 2.24 -9.13
C ASN A 270 -2.23 1.10 -8.27
N ALA A 271 -1.66 0.94 -7.08
CA ALA A 271 -2.03 -0.08 -6.12
C ALA A 271 -3.45 0.17 -5.55
N PRO A 272 -4.29 -0.87 -5.41
CA PRO A 272 -5.61 -0.73 -4.80
C PRO A 272 -5.57 -0.70 -3.26
N ILE A 273 -6.54 -0.01 -2.68
CA ILE A 273 -7.08 -0.39 -1.39
C ILE A 273 -8.13 -1.47 -1.66
N VAL A 274 -8.00 -2.62 -1.01
CA VAL A 274 -8.90 -3.75 -1.15
C VAL A 274 -9.70 -3.97 0.13
N MET A 275 -10.86 -4.65 0.00
CA MET A 275 -11.64 -5.12 1.15
C MET A 275 -12.06 -6.57 0.98
N ASN A 276 -12.30 -7.24 2.11
CA ASN A 276 -12.90 -8.56 2.15
C ASN A 276 -14.42 -8.41 2.36
N THR A 277 -15.21 -8.69 1.34
CA THR A 277 -16.67 -8.53 1.37
C THR A 277 -17.39 -9.51 2.30
N LYS A 278 -16.71 -10.53 2.82
CA LYS A 278 -17.26 -11.47 3.81
C LYS A 278 -17.11 -10.99 5.26
N THR A 279 -16.19 -10.06 5.52
CA THR A 279 -15.91 -9.58 6.89
C THR A 279 -16.51 -8.21 7.17
N LEU A 280 -16.94 -7.49 6.12
CA LEU A 280 -17.62 -6.20 6.16
C LEU A 280 -19.06 -6.34 5.65
N THR A 281 -20.01 -5.72 6.32
CA THR A 281 -21.40 -5.68 5.83
C THR A 281 -21.53 -4.88 4.54
N PRO A 282 -22.53 -5.14 3.68
CA PRO A 282 -22.75 -4.36 2.45
C PRO A 282 -22.87 -2.85 2.71
N GLU A 283 -23.46 -2.46 3.85
CA GLU A 283 -23.61 -1.06 4.25
C GLU A 283 -22.23 -0.45 4.58
N GLU A 284 -21.40 -1.14 5.35
CA GLU A 284 -20.02 -0.70 5.65
C GLU A 284 -19.17 -0.59 4.40
N GLN A 285 -19.24 -1.58 3.49
CA GLN A 285 -18.54 -1.55 2.21
C GLN A 285 -18.88 -0.28 1.41
N LYS A 286 -20.18 0.05 1.31
CA LYS A 286 -20.65 1.26 0.64
C LYS A 286 -20.16 2.53 1.32
N LYS A 287 -20.32 2.64 2.65
CA LYS A 287 -19.89 3.81 3.42
C LYS A 287 -18.38 4.05 3.32
N ILE A 288 -17.57 2.98 3.40
CA ILE A 288 -16.12 3.07 3.24
C ILE A 288 -15.77 3.59 1.85
N GLN A 289 -16.37 3.04 0.80
CA GLN A 289 -16.07 3.47 -0.57
C GLN A 289 -16.48 4.93 -0.79
N GLU A 290 -17.63 5.35 -0.29
CA GLU A 290 -18.11 6.76 -0.38
C GLU A 290 -17.19 7.71 0.38
N ALA A 291 -16.77 7.34 1.61
CA ALA A 291 -15.86 8.15 2.41
C ALA A 291 -14.50 8.30 1.74
N LEU A 292 -13.92 7.20 1.23
CA LEU A 292 -12.62 7.22 0.57
C LEU A 292 -12.63 8.04 -0.73
N THR A 293 -13.75 8.07 -1.47
CA THR A 293 -13.88 8.84 -2.72
C THR A 293 -14.42 10.26 -2.52
N SER A 294 -14.65 10.70 -1.29
CA SER A 294 -15.20 12.02 -0.97
C SER A 294 -14.20 13.16 -1.22
N GLU A 295 -14.73 14.36 -1.43
CA GLU A 295 -13.91 15.59 -1.49
C GLU A 295 -13.18 15.86 -0.16
N LYS A 296 -13.75 15.46 0.99
CA LYS A 296 -13.08 15.54 2.30
C LYS A 296 -11.78 14.72 2.29
N THR A 297 -11.81 13.51 1.74
CA THR A 297 -10.62 12.65 1.59
C THR A 297 -9.66 13.18 0.54
N ALA A 298 -10.16 13.71 -0.59
CA ALA A 298 -9.33 14.29 -1.63
C ALA A 298 -8.50 15.51 -1.16
N ASN A 299 -8.98 16.21 -0.14
CA ASN A 299 -8.33 17.37 0.48
C ASN A 299 -7.69 17.06 1.85
N ASN A 300 -7.61 15.78 2.23
CA ASN A 300 -6.98 15.40 3.49
C ASN A 300 -5.45 15.33 3.33
N PRO A 301 -4.68 16.16 4.09
CA PRO A 301 -3.23 16.20 3.95
C PRO A 301 -2.49 14.95 4.45
N GLY A 302 -3.15 14.08 5.22
CA GLY A 302 -2.61 12.76 5.53
C GLY A 302 -2.76 11.77 4.37
N ILE A 303 -3.74 11.95 3.49
CA ILE A 303 -3.96 11.10 2.31
C ILE A 303 -3.16 11.62 1.12
N PHE A 304 -3.26 12.89 0.81
CA PHE A 304 -2.56 13.52 -0.31
C PHE A 304 -1.54 14.55 0.19
N LYS A 305 -0.37 14.61 -0.47
CA LYS A 305 0.64 15.63 -0.20
C LYS A 305 0.12 16.99 -0.66
N ILE A 306 -0.40 17.75 0.27
CA ILE A 306 -0.89 19.11 0.04
C ILE A 306 0.25 20.09 0.30
N LYS A 307 0.40 21.09 -0.59
CA LYS A 307 1.39 22.15 -0.47
C LYS A 307 1.21 22.85 0.88
N ASP A 308 2.31 23.20 1.51
CA ASP A 308 2.37 23.94 2.80
C ASP A 308 1.79 23.17 4.01
N SER A 309 1.48 21.87 3.87
CA SER A 309 1.10 21.01 4.99
C SER A 309 2.33 20.36 5.62
N GLU A 310 2.37 20.33 6.96
CA GLU A 310 3.37 19.57 7.71
C GLU A 310 3.15 18.04 7.63
N LYS A 311 1.91 17.62 7.34
CA LYS A 311 1.56 16.20 7.19
C LYS A 311 2.14 15.63 5.90
N LYS A 312 2.65 14.41 6.00
CA LYS A 312 3.18 13.65 4.87
C LYS A 312 2.06 12.78 4.28
N GLY A 313 1.42 13.28 3.22
CA GLY A 313 0.41 12.52 2.49
C GLY A 313 1.03 11.29 1.80
N MET A 314 0.26 10.22 1.70
CA MET A 314 0.67 8.98 1.04
C MET A 314 0.77 9.13 -0.47
N TYR A 315 -0.16 9.88 -1.07
CA TYR A 315 -0.25 10.06 -2.51
C TYR A 315 0.12 11.48 -2.94
N PRO A 316 0.74 11.65 -4.12
CA PRO A 316 0.95 12.98 -4.68
C PRO A 316 -0.38 13.65 -5.03
N LYS A 317 -0.49 14.95 -4.79
CA LYS A 317 -1.59 15.79 -5.26
C LYS A 317 -1.12 16.53 -6.52
N TYR A 318 -1.26 15.89 -7.67
CA TYR A 318 -0.79 16.46 -8.96
C TYR A 318 -1.58 17.70 -9.38
N THR A 319 -2.90 17.64 -9.22
CA THR A 319 -3.85 18.72 -9.54
C THR A 319 -4.99 18.71 -8.53
N GLU A 320 -5.85 19.71 -8.58
CA GLU A 320 -7.07 19.75 -7.76
C GLU A 320 -8.02 18.57 -8.06
N LYS A 321 -7.94 17.98 -9.26
CA LYS A 321 -8.74 16.80 -9.64
C LYS A 321 -8.23 15.49 -9.03
N THR A 322 -6.96 15.45 -8.61
CA THR A 322 -6.35 14.23 -8.06
C THR A 322 -7.09 13.78 -6.79
N LYS A 323 -7.54 12.53 -6.77
CA LYS A 323 -8.31 11.93 -5.67
C LYS A 323 -8.24 10.41 -5.67
N LEU A 324 -8.79 9.78 -4.65
CA LEU A 324 -9.08 8.35 -4.72
C LEU A 324 -10.31 8.13 -5.62
N VAL A 325 -10.20 7.19 -6.55
CA VAL A 325 -11.25 6.84 -7.50
C VAL A 325 -11.62 5.37 -7.38
N LYS A 326 -12.89 5.05 -7.62
CA LYS A 326 -13.36 3.67 -7.65
C LYS A 326 -12.62 2.89 -8.70
N THR A 327 -12.24 1.66 -8.36
CA THR A 327 -11.63 0.74 -9.31
C THR A 327 -12.34 -0.61 -9.31
N THR A 328 -12.07 -1.43 -10.31
CA THR A 328 -12.72 -2.72 -10.52
C THR A 328 -11.69 -3.81 -10.76
N ASP A 329 -12.10 -5.06 -10.62
CA ASP A 329 -11.24 -6.21 -10.93
C ASP A 329 -10.73 -6.18 -12.37
N ALA A 330 -11.61 -5.87 -13.33
CA ALA A 330 -11.28 -5.79 -14.75
C ALA A 330 -10.21 -4.71 -15.08
N TRP A 331 -10.10 -3.66 -14.25
CA TRP A 331 -9.08 -2.64 -14.46
C TRP A 331 -7.67 -3.20 -14.33
N TYR A 332 -7.49 -4.26 -13.52
CA TYR A 332 -6.21 -4.94 -13.30
C TYR A 332 -5.89 -6.02 -14.36
N ASP A 333 -6.74 -6.24 -15.37
CA ASP A 333 -6.48 -7.22 -16.44
C ASP A 333 -5.21 -6.91 -17.24
N LYS A 334 -4.83 -5.63 -17.33
CA LYS A 334 -3.55 -5.24 -17.94
C LYS A 334 -2.35 -5.88 -17.24
N ILE A 335 -2.38 -5.92 -15.90
CA ILE A 335 -1.31 -6.58 -15.12
C ILE A 335 -1.37 -8.09 -15.30
N ARG A 336 -2.57 -8.71 -15.19
CA ARG A 336 -2.75 -10.14 -15.41
C ARG A 336 -2.23 -10.62 -16.78
N ASN A 337 -2.41 -9.79 -17.82
CA ASN A 337 -1.96 -10.12 -19.18
C ASN A 337 -0.46 -9.94 -19.38
N LEU A 338 0.20 -9.08 -18.58
CA LEU A 338 1.65 -8.93 -18.62
C LEU A 338 2.37 -10.10 -17.93
N THR A 339 1.71 -10.75 -16.98
CA THR A 339 2.32 -11.78 -16.12
C THR A 339 1.93 -13.21 -16.54
N LYS A 340 1.20 -13.36 -17.64
CA LYS A 340 0.93 -14.64 -18.32
C LYS A 340 2.07 -14.95 -19.29
#